data_5c3111934ec9586492c2ac4ccbdafda5
#
_entry.id   5c3111934ec9586492c2ac4ccbdafda5
#
_cell.length_a   1.000
_cell.length_b   1.000
_cell.length_c   1.000
_cell.angle_alpha   90.00
_cell.angle_beta   90.00
_cell.angle_gamma   90.00
#
_symmetry.space_group_name_H-M   'P 1'
#
loop_
_entity.id
_entity.type
_entity.pdbx_description
1 polymer ?
#
loop_
_entity_poly.entity_id
_entity_poly.type
_entity_poly.pdbx_seq_one_letter_code
_entity_poly.pdbx_strand_id
1 'polypeptide(L)'
;MNLGAGDDPVASITVTFGGVGVYEFAELYGATQSVEVIRENAERLREGNAASVVFENDAMTVSVGAVDSAAARANREKSRYVFVSVPYSGGWSATMDGEPVEILKANVGFMAVEVDGEGHELRFSYVTPGLDLGLASTGATVVLLGTFELGWIRRRRTGTNLRGIAEKEPI
;
A
#
# COMPACT_ATOMS: atom_id res chain seq x y z
N MET A 1 -3.90 14.15 -20.72
CA MET A 1 -3.38 13.60 -21.98
C MET A 1 -1.99 14.18 -22.20
N ASN A 2 -0.96 13.35 -22.37
CA ASN A 2 0.39 13.82 -22.70
C ASN A 2 0.53 13.86 -24.22
N LEU A 3 0.81 15.01 -24.79
CA LEU A 3 0.88 15.22 -26.24
C LEU A 3 2.28 14.96 -26.82
N GLY A 4 3.22 14.55 -25.98
CA GLY A 4 4.60 14.25 -26.38
C GLY A 4 5.59 15.36 -25.97
N ALA A 5 6.87 15.10 -26.22
CA ALA A 5 7.96 16.04 -26.06
C ALA A 5 8.66 16.22 -27.43
N GLY A 6 9.04 17.44 -27.76
CA GLY A 6 9.78 17.77 -28.97
C GLY A 6 10.55 19.07 -28.78
N ASP A 7 11.60 19.23 -29.53
CA ASP A 7 12.47 20.41 -29.47
C ASP A 7 11.90 21.61 -30.24
N ASP A 8 10.91 21.35 -31.11
CA ASP A 8 10.25 22.37 -31.89
C ASP A 8 8.98 22.90 -31.22
N PRO A 9 8.66 24.18 -31.34
CA PRO A 9 7.43 24.75 -30.81
C PRO A 9 6.22 24.12 -31.52
N VAL A 10 5.29 23.58 -30.72
CA VAL A 10 4.04 22.97 -31.24
C VAL A 10 3.14 24.06 -31.82
N ALA A 11 3.01 24.10 -33.14
CA ALA A 11 2.19 25.11 -33.85
C ALA A 11 0.70 24.71 -33.91
N SER A 12 0.38 23.43 -33.82
CA SER A 12 -1.01 22.93 -33.82
C SER A 12 -1.15 21.59 -33.10
N ILE A 13 -2.30 21.39 -32.50
CA ILE A 13 -2.67 20.12 -31.86
C ILE A 13 -3.96 19.65 -32.51
N THR A 14 -3.93 18.44 -33.08
CA THR A 14 -5.11 17.81 -33.64
C THR A 14 -5.62 16.73 -32.70
N VAL A 15 -6.87 16.84 -32.26
CA VAL A 15 -7.53 15.84 -31.43
C VAL A 15 -8.55 15.10 -32.30
N THR A 16 -8.38 13.79 -32.45
CA THR A 16 -9.28 12.95 -33.23
C THR A 16 -10.15 12.14 -32.27
N PHE A 17 -11.46 12.19 -32.47
CA PHE A 17 -12.44 11.43 -31.70
C PHE A 17 -12.82 10.18 -32.45
N GLY A 18 -12.92 9.04 -31.74
CA GLY A 18 -13.22 7.73 -32.35
C GLY A 18 -14.67 7.50 -32.73
N GLY A 19 -15.54 8.49 -32.61
CA GLY A 19 -16.97 8.38 -32.98
C GLY A 19 -17.56 9.69 -33.47
N VAL A 20 -18.66 9.59 -34.16
CA VAL A 20 -19.45 10.77 -34.61
C VAL A 20 -20.35 11.19 -33.44
N GLY A 21 -20.25 12.45 -33.01
CA GLY A 21 -21.03 12.99 -31.90
C GLY A 21 -20.83 14.50 -31.76
N VAL A 22 -21.63 15.10 -30.87
CA VAL A 22 -21.45 16.48 -30.44
C VAL A 22 -20.60 16.44 -29.19
N TYR A 23 -19.45 17.10 -29.21
CA TYR A 23 -18.51 17.20 -28.09
C TYR A 23 -18.51 18.64 -27.59
N GLU A 24 -18.84 18.80 -26.31
CA GLU A 24 -18.83 20.11 -25.65
C GLU A 24 -17.58 20.21 -24.78
N PHE A 25 -16.80 21.28 -24.98
CA PHE A 25 -15.62 21.59 -24.20
C PHE A 25 -15.91 22.81 -23.35
N ALA A 26 -15.93 22.64 -22.01
CA ALA A 26 -16.09 23.77 -21.11
C ALA A 26 -14.85 24.67 -21.17
N GLU A 27 -13.64 24.08 -21.12
CA GLU A 27 -12.36 24.78 -21.21
C GLU A 27 -11.26 23.83 -21.69
N LEU A 28 -10.30 24.37 -22.45
CA LEU A 28 -9.14 23.64 -22.92
C LEU A 28 -7.88 24.35 -22.41
N TYR A 29 -7.15 23.66 -21.54
CA TYR A 29 -5.89 24.19 -21.01
C TYR A 29 -4.71 23.47 -21.66
N GLY A 30 -3.75 24.23 -22.16
CA GLY A 30 -2.46 23.73 -22.59
C GLY A 30 -1.36 24.28 -21.69
N ALA A 31 -0.49 23.43 -21.21
CA ALA A 31 0.72 23.82 -20.51
C ALA A 31 1.94 23.26 -21.23
N THR A 32 2.94 24.09 -21.45
CA THR A 32 4.23 23.69 -21.98
C THR A 32 5.30 23.91 -20.93
N GLN A 33 6.24 23.00 -20.83
CA GLN A 33 7.39 23.11 -19.94
C GLN A 33 8.67 22.85 -20.75
N SER A 34 9.70 23.66 -20.50
CA SER A 34 11.00 23.48 -21.16
C SER A 34 11.62 22.13 -20.74
N VAL A 35 12.24 21.45 -21.68
CA VAL A 35 12.95 20.18 -21.46
C VAL A 35 14.10 20.38 -20.47
N GLU A 36 14.78 21.55 -20.49
CA GLU A 36 15.82 21.88 -19.52
C GLU A 36 15.29 21.91 -18.09
N VAL A 37 14.15 22.54 -17.87
CA VAL A 37 13.50 22.61 -16.53
C VAL A 37 13.10 21.20 -16.05
N ILE A 38 12.61 20.37 -16.96
CA ILE A 38 12.28 18.96 -16.63
C ILE A 38 13.53 18.19 -16.23
N ARG A 39 14.63 18.37 -17.00
CA ARG A 39 15.91 17.71 -16.72
C ARG A 39 16.51 18.18 -15.39
N GLU A 40 16.56 19.47 -15.15
CA GLU A 40 17.05 20.04 -13.90
C GLU A 40 16.25 19.54 -12.68
N ASN A 41 14.93 19.49 -12.78
CA ASN A 41 14.08 18.93 -11.73
C ASN A 41 14.31 17.43 -11.53
N ALA A 42 14.53 16.66 -12.60
CA ALA A 42 14.84 15.24 -12.52
C ALA A 42 16.21 15.00 -11.85
N GLU A 43 17.21 15.84 -12.13
CA GLU A 43 18.52 15.77 -11.47
C GLU A 43 18.42 16.09 -9.98
N ARG A 44 17.69 17.15 -9.60
CA ARG A 44 17.42 17.46 -8.18
C ARG A 44 16.71 16.32 -7.45
N LEU A 45 15.76 15.68 -8.11
CA LEU A 45 15.07 14.51 -7.52
C LEU A 45 16.02 13.32 -7.35
N ARG A 46 16.96 13.12 -8.28
CA ARG A 46 17.98 12.05 -8.16
C ARG A 46 18.96 12.32 -7.04
N GLU A 47 19.38 13.56 -6.85
CA GLU A 47 20.28 13.96 -5.75
C GLU A 47 19.60 13.79 -4.38
N GLY A 48 18.29 13.96 -4.31
CA GLY A 48 17.50 13.80 -3.09
C GLY A 48 16.98 12.36 -2.83
N ASN A 49 17.40 11.38 -3.64
CA ASN A 49 16.95 10.01 -3.45
C ASN A 49 17.46 9.38 -2.14
N ALA A 50 16.70 8.42 -1.63
CA ALA A 50 17.12 7.60 -0.50
C ALA A 50 18.45 6.91 -0.79
N ALA A 51 19.29 6.80 0.22
CA ALA A 51 20.61 6.19 0.09
C ALA A 51 20.51 4.68 -0.24
N SER A 52 19.52 3.99 0.30
CA SER A 52 19.21 2.62 -0.05
C SER A 52 17.75 2.27 0.21
N VAL A 53 17.23 1.29 -0.54
CA VAL A 53 15.91 0.71 -0.32
C VAL A 53 16.06 -0.81 -0.33
N VAL A 54 15.61 -1.45 0.73
CA VAL A 54 15.62 -2.91 0.88
C VAL A 54 14.17 -3.39 0.98
N PHE A 55 13.79 -4.33 0.12
CA PHE A 55 12.46 -4.95 0.14
C PHE A 55 12.53 -6.31 0.83
N GLU A 56 11.62 -6.54 1.75
CA GLU A 56 11.32 -7.81 2.38
C GLU A 56 9.91 -8.26 1.94
N ASN A 57 9.46 -9.46 2.33
CA ASN A 57 8.17 -10.00 1.86
C ASN A 57 6.97 -9.08 2.19
N ASP A 58 6.96 -8.51 3.39
CA ASP A 58 5.88 -7.70 3.96
C ASP A 58 6.36 -6.35 4.47
N ALA A 59 7.63 -6.02 4.23
CA ALA A 59 8.25 -4.80 4.70
C ALA A 59 9.20 -4.18 3.66
N MET A 60 9.39 -2.89 3.81
CA MET A 60 10.36 -2.11 3.03
C MET A 60 11.13 -1.21 3.98
N THR A 61 12.44 -1.28 3.94
CA THR A 61 13.33 -0.40 4.71
C THR A 61 13.97 0.61 3.77
N VAL A 62 13.87 1.87 4.13
CA VAL A 62 14.40 3.01 3.37
C VAL A 62 15.39 3.76 4.25
N SER A 63 16.66 3.75 3.86
CA SER A 63 17.67 4.58 4.53
C SER A 63 17.70 5.96 3.87
N VAL A 64 17.48 6.98 4.66
CA VAL A 64 17.50 8.38 4.23
C VAL A 64 18.78 9.02 4.73
N GLY A 65 19.62 9.52 3.83
CA GLY A 65 20.85 10.19 4.18
C GLY A 65 20.61 11.58 4.79
N ALA A 66 21.49 12.01 5.68
CA ALA A 66 21.51 13.39 6.13
C ALA A 66 21.81 14.32 4.94
N VAL A 67 21.10 15.44 4.87
CA VAL A 67 21.34 16.42 3.80
C VAL A 67 22.38 17.43 4.26
N ASP A 68 23.56 17.32 3.66
CA ASP A 68 24.75 18.10 4.05
C ASP A 68 24.86 19.46 3.32
N SER A 69 23.85 19.82 2.53
CA SER A 69 23.91 21.08 1.80
C SER A 69 23.62 22.30 2.71
N ALA A 70 24.39 23.37 2.53
CA ALA A 70 24.16 24.63 3.25
C ALA A 70 22.75 25.21 3.02
N ALA A 71 22.14 24.94 1.86
CA ALA A 71 20.76 25.30 1.54
C ALA A 71 19.73 24.51 2.36
N ALA A 72 20.00 23.25 2.65
CA ALA A 72 19.13 22.43 3.51
C ALA A 72 19.25 22.83 4.99
N ARG A 73 20.43 23.26 5.43
CA ARG A 73 20.62 23.81 6.78
C ARG A 73 19.89 25.13 7.00
N ALA A 74 19.79 25.97 5.98
CA ALA A 74 19.00 27.21 6.01
C ALA A 74 17.49 26.97 6.03
N ASN A 75 17.03 25.77 5.63
CA ASN A 75 15.63 25.37 5.55
C ASN A 75 15.22 24.36 6.64
N ARG A 76 15.97 24.25 7.74
CA ARG A 76 15.69 23.32 8.85
C ARG A 76 14.31 23.48 9.48
N GLU A 77 13.65 24.62 9.31
CA GLU A 77 12.29 24.85 9.77
C GLU A 77 11.20 24.33 8.79
N LYS A 78 11.59 23.84 7.62
CA LYS A 78 10.62 23.27 6.67
C LYS A 78 10.64 21.76 6.75
N SER A 79 9.51 21.19 7.10
CA SER A 79 9.23 19.77 7.02
C SER A 79 9.64 19.21 5.66
N ARG A 80 10.35 18.12 5.67
CA ARG A 80 10.75 17.37 4.49
C ARG A 80 9.92 16.11 4.43
N TYR A 81 9.71 15.61 3.24
CA TYR A 81 8.90 14.41 3.06
C TYR A 81 9.69 13.38 2.25
N VAL A 82 9.72 12.16 2.75
CA VAL A 82 10.14 11.00 1.98
C VAL A 82 8.91 10.49 1.25
N PHE A 83 8.91 10.66 -0.07
CA PHE A 83 7.85 10.15 -0.93
C PHE A 83 8.15 8.72 -1.33
N VAL A 84 7.15 7.85 -1.18
CA VAL A 84 7.23 6.44 -1.55
C VAL A 84 6.18 6.16 -2.62
N SER A 85 6.61 5.75 -3.81
CA SER A 85 5.73 5.45 -4.95
C SER A 85 5.01 4.10 -4.82
N VAL A 86 4.49 3.83 -3.61
CA VAL A 86 3.65 2.68 -3.29
C VAL A 86 2.26 3.20 -2.96
N PRO A 87 1.19 2.60 -3.50
CA PRO A 87 -0.17 3.02 -3.21
C PRO A 87 -0.49 2.96 -1.72
N TYR A 88 -1.10 4.04 -1.22
CA TYR A 88 -1.56 4.09 0.16
C TYR A 88 -2.69 3.10 0.40
N SER A 89 -2.59 2.34 1.47
CA SER A 89 -3.64 1.44 1.98
C SER A 89 -3.65 1.49 3.49
N GLY A 90 -4.82 1.26 4.10
CA GLY A 90 -4.96 1.23 5.56
C GLY A 90 -4.21 0.08 6.27
N GLY A 91 -3.58 -0.83 5.51
CA GLY A 91 -2.75 -1.89 6.06
C GLY A 91 -1.28 -1.50 6.27
N TRP A 92 -0.84 -0.35 5.77
CA TRP A 92 0.52 0.14 5.96
C TRP A 92 0.70 0.79 7.32
N SER A 93 1.82 0.51 7.94
CA SER A 93 2.38 1.20 9.11
C SER A 93 3.83 1.59 8.82
N ALA A 94 4.32 2.66 9.45
CA ALA A 94 5.69 3.10 9.33
C ALA A 94 6.32 3.36 10.68
N THR A 95 7.61 3.09 10.77
CA THR A 95 8.45 3.51 11.90
C THR A 95 9.66 4.27 11.37
N MET A 96 10.13 5.26 12.13
CA MET A 96 11.36 6.01 11.89
C MET A 96 12.29 5.76 13.08
N ASP A 97 13.44 5.17 12.82
CA ASP A 97 14.41 4.76 13.85
C ASP A 97 13.79 3.90 14.97
N GLY A 98 12.76 3.10 14.62
CA GLY A 98 12.01 2.25 15.53
C GLY A 98 10.78 2.88 16.16
N GLU A 99 10.59 4.19 16.08
CA GLU A 99 9.42 4.89 16.62
C GLU A 99 8.30 5.01 15.58
N PRO A 100 7.03 4.80 15.95
CA PRO A 100 5.91 4.90 15.03
C PRO A 100 5.76 6.32 14.45
N VAL A 101 5.55 6.42 13.14
CA VAL A 101 5.30 7.68 12.43
C VAL A 101 4.07 7.60 11.55
N GLU A 102 3.45 8.74 11.33
CA GLU A 102 2.27 8.84 10.49
C GLU A 102 2.61 8.74 9.00
N ILE A 103 1.83 7.93 8.27
CA ILE A 103 1.89 7.86 6.82
C ILE A 103 0.87 8.83 6.23
N LEU A 104 1.35 9.82 5.51
CA LEU A 104 0.54 10.81 4.82
C LEU A 104 0.21 10.34 3.40
N LYS A 105 -0.98 10.70 2.92
CA LYS A 105 -1.33 10.54 1.51
C LYS A 105 -0.72 11.68 0.71
N ALA A 106 0.08 11.34 -0.29
CA ALA A 106 0.71 12.28 -1.18
C ALA A 106 0.42 11.93 -2.64
N ASN A 107 0.49 12.94 -3.51
CA ASN A 107 0.39 12.79 -4.95
C ASN A 107 -0.77 11.88 -5.39
N VAL A 108 -2.00 12.22 -4.94
CA VAL A 108 -3.29 11.57 -5.23
C VAL A 108 -3.52 10.22 -4.53
N GLY A 109 -2.49 9.41 -4.24
CA GLY A 109 -2.75 8.11 -3.65
C GLY A 109 -1.51 7.32 -3.25
N PHE A 110 -0.36 7.96 -3.20
CA PHE A 110 0.89 7.36 -2.73
C PHE A 110 1.14 7.70 -1.26
N MET A 111 2.23 7.18 -0.72
CA MET A 111 2.63 7.40 0.67
C MET A 111 3.73 8.43 0.77
N ALA A 112 3.72 9.20 1.86
CA ALA A 112 4.82 10.02 2.29
C ALA A 112 4.96 9.99 3.81
N VAL A 113 6.19 10.19 4.30
CA VAL A 113 6.49 10.35 5.72
C VAL A 113 7.26 11.64 5.90
N GLU A 114 6.88 12.40 6.91
CA GLU A 114 7.61 13.61 7.29
C GLU A 114 8.89 13.24 8.02
N VAL A 115 10.00 13.87 7.62
CA VAL A 115 11.33 13.67 8.20
C VAL A 115 11.99 15.02 8.43
N ASP A 116 12.91 15.07 9.36
CA ASP A 116 13.80 16.22 9.52
C ASP A 116 15.00 16.18 8.55
N GLY A 117 16.01 16.99 8.79
CA GLY A 117 17.20 17.08 7.92
C GLY A 117 18.29 16.06 8.26
N GLU A 118 18.07 15.17 9.23
CA GLU A 118 19.05 14.17 9.67
C GLU A 118 18.91 12.86 8.89
N GLY A 119 19.84 11.95 9.11
CA GLY A 119 19.75 10.60 8.51
C GLY A 119 18.84 9.72 9.32
N HIS A 120 17.90 9.05 8.66
CA HIS A 120 16.91 8.17 9.30
C HIS A 120 16.79 6.84 8.60
N GLU A 121 16.37 5.83 9.36
CA GLU A 121 15.90 4.57 8.84
C GLU A 121 14.38 4.50 8.95
N LEU A 122 13.71 4.50 7.81
CA LEU A 122 12.26 4.33 7.71
C LEU A 122 11.94 2.87 7.39
N ARG A 123 11.13 2.23 8.22
CA ARG A 123 10.62 0.89 7.97
C ARG A 123 9.11 0.94 7.77
N PHE A 124 8.66 0.49 6.61
CA PHE A 124 7.26 0.31 6.27
C PHE A 124 6.90 -1.17 6.37
N SER A 125 5.79 -1.48 7.02
CA SER A 125 5.26 -2.84 7.15
C SER A 125 3.81 -2.88 6.68
N TYR A 126 3.42 -3.96 6.02
CA TYR A 126 2.07 -4.14 5.52
C TYR A 126 1.38 -5.33 6.16
N VAL A 127 0.22 -5.10 6.73
CA VAL A 127 -0.67 -6.15 7.23
C VAL A 127 -2.00 -6.04 6.47
N THR A 128 -2.42 -7.14 5.87
CA THR A 128 -3.69 -7.17 5.11
C THR A 128 -4.86 -6.87 6.04
N PRO A 129 -5.63 -5.79 5.81
CA PRO A 129 -6.78 -5.47 6.63
C PRO A 129 -7.80 -6.61 6.67
N GLY A 130 -8.26 -6.96 7.87
CA GLY A 130 -9.24 -8.02 8.06
C GLY A 130 -8.68 -9.46 8.07
N LEU A 131 -7.38 -9.66 7.87
CA LEU A 131 -6.78 -10.99 7.92
C LEU A 131 -7.02 -11.69 9.26
N ASP A 132 -6.82 -10.98 10.37
CA ASP A 132 -7.03 -11.52 11.73
C ASP A 132 -8.48 -11.94 11.94
N LEU A 133 -9.44 -11.13 11.48
CA LEU A 133 -10.87 -11.45 11.57
C LEU A 133 -11.22 -12.66 10.71
N GLY A 134 -10.64 -12.75 9.52
CA GLY A 134 -10.80 -13.90 8.61
C GLY A 134 -10.26 -15.18 9.23
N LEU A 135 -9.07 -15.16 9.79
CA LEU A 135 -8.47 -16.31 10.47
C LEU A 135 -9.28 -16.72 11.71
N ALA A 136 -9.72 -15.76 12.53
CA ALA A 136 -10.54 -16.04 13.70
C ALA A 136 -11.88 -16.69 13.33
N SER A 137 -12.56 -16.19 12.32
CA SER A 137 -13.84 -16.75 11.86
C SER A 137 -13.68 -18.15 11.28
N THR A 138 -12.63 -18.38 10.50
CA THR A 138 -12.30 -19.70 9.96
C THR A 138 -11.98 -20.68 11.09
N GLY A 139 -11.16 -20.29 12.05
CA GLY A 139 -10.83 -21.10 13.22
C GLY A 139 -12.07 -21.46 14.03
N ALA A 140 -12.94 -20.50 14.30
CA ALA A 140 -14.21 -20.76 15.01
C ALA A 140 -15.10 -21.76 14.25
N THR A 141 -15.19 -21.65 12.94
CA THR A 141 -15.97 -22.56 12.10
C THR A 141 -15.42 -23.99 12.17
N VAL A 142 -14.11 -24.16 12.08
CA VAL A 142 -13.46 -25.48 12.18
C VAL A 142 -13.73 -26.11 13.55
N VAL A 143 -13.64 -25.35 14.63
CA VAL A 143 -13.94 -25.83 15.99
C VAL A 143 -15.40 -26.25 16.12
N LEU A 144 -16.33 -25.44 15.62
CA LEU A 144 -17.77 -25.76 15.65
C LEU A 144 -18.09 -27.03 14.88
N LEU A 145 -17.56 -27.19 13.68
CA LEU A 145 -17.75 -28.39 12.87
C LEU A 145 -17.15 -29.63 13.56
N GLY A 146 -15.93 -29.50 14.09
CA GLY A 146 -15.28 -30.60 14.83
C GLY A 146 -16.05 -31.04 16.06
N THR A 147 -16.60 -30.12 16.85
CA THR A 147 -17.43 -30.45 18.02
C THR A 147 -18.75 -31.11 17.61
N PHE A 148 -19.37 -30.63 16.52
CA PHE A 148 -20.59 -31.23 15.99
C PHE A 148 -20.36 -32.68 15.54
N GLU A 149 -19.31 -32.93 14.76
CA GLU A 149 -18.94 -34.28 14.30
C GLU A 149 -18.64 -35.22 15.47
N LEU A 150 -17.86 -34.79 16.46
CA LEU A 150 -17.56 -35.58 17.64
C LEU A 150 -18.84 -35.91 18.45
N GLY A 151 -19.75 -34.95 18.58
CA GLY A 151 -21.05 -35.15 19.22
C GLY A 151 -21.90 -36.18 18.49
N TRP A 152 -21.92 -36.13 17.15
CA TRP A 152 -22.67 -37.07 16.32
C TRP A 152 -22.09 -38.49 16.38
N ILE A 153 -20.76 -38.64 16.34
CA ILE A 153 -20.09 -39.93 16.48
C ILE A 153 -20.37 -40.56 17.87
N ARG A 154 -20.30 -39.75 18.95
CA ARG A 154 -20.63 -40.21 20.31
C ARG A 154 -22.08 -40.72 20.42
N ARG A 155 -23.05 -39.98 19.86
CA ARG A 155 -24.46 -40.36 19.86
C ARG A 155 -24.69 -41.68 19.11
N ARG A 156 -24.02 -41.90 17.98
CA ARG A 156 -24.10 -43.16 17.24
C ARG A 156 -23.58 -44.36 18.07
N ARG A 157 -22.45 -44.20 18.76
CA ARG A 157 -21.86 -45.27 19.59
C ARG A 157 -22.74 -45.64 20.79
N THR A 158 -23.40 -44.66 21.40
CA THR A 158 -24.30 -44.92 22.56
C THR A 158 -25.60 -45.60 22.12
N GLY A 159 -26.14 -45.23 20.94
CA GLY A 159 -27.35 -45.87 20.41
C GLY A 159 -27.17 -47.34 20.03
N THR A 160 -25.98 -47.77 19.63
CA THR A 160 -25.67 -49.16 19.27
C THR A 160 -25.58 -50.06 20.52
N ASN A 161 -25.11 -49.53 21.65
CA ASN A 161 -25.03 -50.30 22.91
C ASN A 161 -26.40 -50.58 23.55
N LEU A 162 -27.38 -49.68 23.39
CA LEU A 162 -28.73 -49.92 23.95
C LEU A 162 -29.53 -51.00 23.17
N ARG A 163 -29.28 -51.16 21.87
CA ARG A 163 -29.91 -52.23 21.07
C ARG A 163 -29.36 -53.61 21.41
N GLY A 164 -28.08 -53.73 21.76
CA GLY A 164 -27.47 -55.01 22.15
C GLY A 164 -27.90 -55.54 23.52
N ILE A 165 -28.48 -54.71 24.38
CA ILE A 165 -28.97 -55.14 25.72
C ILE A 165 -30.42 -55.64 25.65
N ALA A 166 -31.25 -55.15 24.74
CA ALA A 166 -32.64 -55.50 24.56
C ALA A 166 -32.85 -56.88 23.90
N GLU A 167 -31.83 -57.52 23.33
CA GLU A 167 -31.90 -58.79 22.61
C GLU A 167 -31.38 -59.97 23.45
N LYS A 168 -31.08 -59.77 24.73
CA LYS A 168 -30.63 -60.81 25.66
C LYS A 168 -31.60 -61.01 26.81
N GLU A 169 -32.86 -61.32 26.52
CA GLU A 169 -33.72 -62.01 27.48
C GLU A 169 -34.08 -63.43 26.93
N PRO A 170 -33.60 -64.53 27.54
CA PRO A 170 -34.04 -65.84 27.20
C PRO A 170 -35.28 -66.19 27.99
N ILE A 171 -36.16 -66.95 27.37
CA ILE A 171 -37.28 -67.75 27.93
C ILE A 171 -36.76 -68.72 28.93
#